data_a677994ba5293f0bda03ebd675800c59
#
_entry.id   a677994ba5293f0bda03ebd675800c59
#
_cell.length_a   1.000
_cell.length_b   1.000
_cell.length_c   1.000
_cell.angle_alpha   90.00
_cell.angle_beta   90.00
_cell.angle_gamma   90.00
#
_symmetry.space_group_name_H-M   'P 1'
#
loop_
_entity.id
_entity.type
_entity.pdbx_description
1 polymer ?
#
loop_
_entity_poly.entity_id
_entity_poly.type
_entity_poly.pdbx_seq_one_letter_code
_entity_poly.pdbx_strand_id
1 'polypeptide(L)'
;AGLLFGALVALPVTLALWFAPALVVFQDVGPGVALGASLRAALANWRPLLVYAAGVLTFGVLVPLLAGQMLLMLLPSETMLAVVRFLLLAYGLMFAATLHVSDYVSYRDVFHSGETLAPTAPGAPR
;
A
#
# COMPACT_ATOMS: atom_id res chain seq x y z
N ALA A 1 10.33 21.99 -12.81
CA ALA A 1 11.41 21.76 -11.82
C ALA A 1 10.84 21.39 -10.44
N GLY A 2 9.81 22.09 -9.90
CA GLY A 2 9.27 21.83 -8.55
C GLY A 2 8.66 20.45 -8.35
N LEU A 3 7.92 19.91 -9.34
CA LEU A 3 7.32 18.56 -9.25
C LEU A 3 8.39 17.46 -9.21
N LEU A 4 9.44 17.59 -10.00
CA LEU A 4 10.55 16.62 -10.00
C LEU A 4 11.32 16.65 -8.68
N PHE A 5 11.57 17.84 -8.14
CA PHE A 5 12.23 17.98 -6.83
C PHE A 5 11.34 17.43 -5.71
N GLY A 6 10.04 17.73 -5.71
CA GLY A 6 9.08 17.17 -4.75
C GLY A 6 9.03 15.65 -4.79
N ALA A 7 8.98 15.06 -5.99
CA ALA A 7 8.99 13.60 -6.17
C ALA A 7 10.31 12.98 -5.70
N LEU A 8 11.45 13.62 -5.97
CA LEU A 8 12.77 13.13 -5.56
C LEU A 8 12.93 13.05 -4.03
N VAL A 9 12.32 13.99 -3.30
CA VAL A 9 12.33 14.00 -1.83
C VAL A 9 11.26 13.10 -1.27
N ALA A 10 10.04 13.11 -1.84
CA ALA A 10 8.92 12.33 -1.35
C ALA A 10 9.14 10.82 -1.49
N LEU A 11 9.79 10.37 -2.57
CA LEU A 11 10.01 8.95 -2.83
C LEU A 11 10.81 8.24 -1.74
N PRO A 12 12.02 8.69 -1.33
CA PRO A 12 12.76 8.05 -0.25
C PRO A 12 12.04 8.13 1.10
N VAL A 13 11.31 9.22 1.37
CA VAL A 13 10.50 9.35 2.59
C VAL A 13 9.37 8.33 2.59
N THR A 14 8.65 8.18 1.48
CA THR A 14 7.58 7.19 1.34
C THR A 14 8.11 5.77 1.50
N LEU A 15 9.23 5.44 0.87
CA LEU A 15 9.88 4.13 1.01
C LEU A 15 10.36 3.86 2.44
N ALA A 16 10.91 4.88 3.12
CA ALA A 16 11.33 4.76 4.50
C ALA A 16 10.14 4.54 5.46
N LEU A 17 9.00 5.15 5.17
CA LEU A 17 7.77 5.01 5.96
C LEU A 17 6.98 3.74 5.63
N TRP A 18 7.28 3.03 4.53
CA TRP A 18 6.48 1.90 4.05
C TRP A 18 6.36 0.78 5.08
N PHE A 19 7.48 0.30 5.62
CA PHE A 19 7.51 -0.76 6.61
C PHE A 19 7.80 -0.27 8.04
N ALA A 20 8.19 0.99 8.23
CA ALA A 20 8.62 1.50 9.53
C ALA A 20 7.55 1.37 10.64
N PRO A 21 6.26 1.66 10.40
CA PRO A 21 5.23 1.47 11.42
C PRO A 21 5.12 0.02 11.89
N ALA A 22 5.20 -0.94 10.96
CA ALA A 22 5.16 -2.37 11.29
C ALA A 22 6.40 -2.81 12.08
N LEU A 23 7.59 -2.31 11.74
CA LEU A 23 8.82 -2.60 12.47
C LEU A 23 8.79 -2.08 13.90
N VAL A 24 8.27 -0.87 14.11
CA VAL A 24 8.13 -0.30 15.47
C VAL A 24 7.14 -1.11 16.31
N VAL A 25 5.99 -1.48 15.72
CA VAL A 25 4.91 -2.17 16.46
C VAL A 25 5.25 -3.63 16.74
N PHE A 26 5.81 -4.35 15.76
CA PHE A 26 5.99 -5.80 15.84
C PHE A 26 7.40 -6.23 16.30
N GLN A 27 8.42 -5.39 16.13
CA GLN A 27 9.80 -5.71 16.51
C GLN A 27 10.34 -4.85 17.64
N ASP A 28 9.54 -3.90 18.14
CA ASP A 28 9.90 -3.00 19.26
C ASP A 28 11.24 -2.27 19.05
N VAL A 29 11.52 -1.90 17.79
CA VAL A 29 12.75 -1.17 17.43
C VAL A 29 12.50 0.34 17.44
N GLY A 30 13.55 1.09 17.78
CA GLY A 30 13.45 2.56 17.79
C GLY A 30 13.12 3.15 16.41
N PRO A 31 12.42 4.30 16.34
CA PRO A 31 11.93 4.88 15.08
C PRO A 31 13.02 5.11 14.03
N GLY A 32 14.20 5.57 14.44
CA GLY A 32 15.34 5.80 13.53
C GLY A 32 15.87 4.51 12.91
N VAL A 33 15.94 3.44 13.70
CA VAL A 33 16.37 2.11 13.23
C VAL A 33 15.31 1.53 12.28
N ALA A 34 14.02 1.67 12.63
CA ALA A 34 12.90 1.23 11.80
C ALA A 34 12.88 1.92 10.43
N LEU A 35 13.08 3.24 10.38
CA LEU A 35 13.17 3.99 9.12
C LEU A 35 14.33 3.52 8.24
N GLY A 36 15.51 3.35 8.82
CA GLY A 36 16.69 2.87 8.08
C GLY A 36 16.54 1.43 7.58
N ALA A 37 15.95 0.54 8.36
CA ALA A 37 15.65 -0.82 7.97
C ALA A 37 14.59 -0.88 6.86
N SER A 38 13.52 -0.10 7.00
CA SER A 38 12.45 0.03 5.99
C SER A 38 13.00 0.50 4.64
N LEU A 39 13.80 1.56 4.64
CA LEU A 39 14.40 2.09 3.40
C LEU A 39 15.30 1.05 2.72
N ARG A 40 16.16 0.36 3.49
CA ARG A 40 17.02 -0.69 2.94
C ARG A 40 16.23 -1.86 2.37
N ALA A 41 15.18 -2.31 3.08
CA ALA A 41 14.30 -3.38 2.62
C ALA A 41 13.56 -2.98 1.34
N ALA A 42 13.04 -1.75 1.27
CA ALA A 42 12.37 -1.23 0.08
C ALA A 42 13.32 -1.14 -1.12
N LEU A 43 14.54 -0.65 -0.92
CA LEU A 43 15.55 -0.59 -1.99
C LEU A 43 16.03 -1.97 -2.45
N ALA A 44 16.16 -2.93 -1.53
CA ALA A 44 16.50 -4.31 -1.88
C ALA A 44 15.39 -5.01 -2.67
N ASN A 45 14.13 -4.62 -2.43
CA ASN A 45 12.95 -5.20 -3.05
C ASN A 45 12.24 -4.23 -4.03
N TRP A 46 12.98 -3.35 -4.69
CA TRP A 46 12.41 -2.30 -5.53
C TRP A 46 11.53 -2.81 -6.68
N ARG A 47 11.87 -3.96 -7.29
CA ARG A 47 11.09 -4.55 -8.40
C ARG A 47 9.69 -4.98 -7.98
N PRO A 48 9.51 -5.81 -6.94
CA PRO A 48 8.18 -6.12 -6.40
C PRO A 48 7.40 -4.88 -5.99
N LEU A 49 8.07 -3.89 -5.36
CA LEU A 49 7.43 -2.65 -4.96
C LEU A 49 6.94 -1.81 -6.15
N LEU A 50 7.69 -1.76 -7.25
CA LEU A 50 7.23 -1.10 -8.48
C LEU A 50 6.00 -1.77 -9.08
N VAL A 51 5.97 -3.11 -9.12
CA VAL A 51 4.80 -3.85 -9.61
C VAL A 51 3.59 -3.58 -8.70
N TYR A 52 3.80 -3.59 -7.39
CA TYR A 52 2.76 -3.27 -6.42
C TYR A 52 2.26 -1.82 -6.60
N ALA A 53 3.15 -0.85 -6.69
CA ALA A 53 2.80 0.55 -6.90
C ALA A 53 2.04 0.76 -8.23
N ALA A 54 2.45 0.10 -9.31
CA ALA A 54 1.74 0.12 -10.59
C ALA A 54 0.34 -0.47 -10.47
N GLY A 55 0.18 -1.57 -9.73
CA GLY A 55 -1.12 -2.15 -9.40
C GLY A 55 -2.02 -1.19 -8.62
N VAL A 56 -1.47 -0.57 -7.58
CA VAL A 56 -2.19 0.43 -6.77
C VAL A 56 -2.63 1.63 -7.60
N LEU A 57 -1.75 2.17 -8.45
CA LEU A 57 -2.11 3.28 -9.34
C LEU A 57 -3.17 2.87 -10.37
N THR A 58 -3.03 1.70 -10.95
CA THR A 58 -3.97 1.22 -11.97
C THR A 58 -5.34 0.96 -11.36
N PHE A 59 -5.42 0.11 -10.35
CA PHE A 59 -6.70 -0.30 -9.76
C PHE A 59 -7.23 0.71 -8.75
N GLY A 60 -6.38 1.41 -8.01
CA GLY A 60 -6.79 2.40 -7.02
C GLY A 60 -7.21 3.75 -7.60
N VAL A 61 -6.64 4.12 -8.75
CA VAL A 61 -6.85 5.45 -9.33
C VAL A 61 -7.37 5.37 -10.76
N LEU A 62 -6.63 4.75 -11.67
CA LEU A 62 -6.90 4.83 -13.11
C LEU A 62 -8.23 4.15 -13.49
N VAL A 63 -8.44 2.92 -13.04
CA VAL A 63 -9.65 2.15 -13.35
C VAL A 63 -10.91 2.84 -12.82
N PRO A 64 -11.02 3.23 -11.53
CA PRO A 64 -12.22 3.90 -11.03
C PRO A 64 -12.47 5.26 -11.67
N LEU A 65 -11.42 6.04 -11.98
CA LEU A 65 -11.58 7.32 -12.68
C LEU A 65 -12.12 7.12 -14.10
N LEU A 66 -11.56 6.19 -14.87
CA LEU A 66 -12.02 5.91 -16.23
C LEU A 66 -13.45 5.37 -16.23
N ALA A 67 -13.77 4.45 -15.32
CA ALA A 67 -15.14 3.92 -15.18
C ALA A 67 -16.13 5.02 -14.82
N GLY A 68 -15.77 5.90 -13.88
CA GLY A 68 -16.61 7.04 -13.50
C GLY A 68 -16.84 8.02 -14.66
N GLN A 69 -15.79 8.34 -15.43
CA GLN A 69 -15.89 9.21 -16.59
C GLN A 69 -16.76 8.59 -17.70
N MET A 70 -16.56 7.31 -17.99
CA MET A 70 -17.40 6.61 -18.98
C MET A 70 -18.88 6.64 -18.58
N LEU A 71 -19.18 6.39 -17.31
CA LEU A 71 -20.56 6.39 -16.82
C LEU A 71 -21.21 7.76 -16.95
N LEU A 72 -20.48 8.84 -16.65
CA LEU A 72 -20.96 10.22 -16.79
C LEU A 72 -21.14 10.63 -18.26
N MET A 73 -20.31 10.11 -19.17
CA MET A 73 -20.47 10.36 -20.61
C MET A 73 -21.71 9.66 -21.20
N LEU A 74 -22.05 8.47 -20.70
CA LEU A 74 -23.20 7.70 -21.16
C LEU A 74 -24.54 8.28 -20.62
N LEU A 75 -24.56 8.76 -19.40
CA LEU A 75 -25.76 9.22 -18.69
C LEU A 75 -25.46 10.54 -17.94
N PRO A 76 -25.33 11.66 -18.67
CA PRO A 76 -25.02 12.95 -18.07
C PRO A 76 -26.24 13.50 -17.31
N SER A 77 -26.25 13.33 -15.99
CA SER A 77 -27.28 13.90 -15.11
C SER A 77 -26.73 14.17 -13.71
N GLU A 78 -27.34 15.10 -12.99
CA GLU A 78 -26.99 15.41 -11.60
C GLU A 78 -27.12 14.18 -10.69
N THR A 79 -28.17 13.38 -10.91
CA THR A 79 -28.38 12.13 -10.17
C THR A 79 -27.25 11.14 -10.45
N MET A 80 -26.82 11.01 -11.72
CA MET A 80 -25.72 10.12 -12.08
C MET A 80 -24.39 10.59 -11.47
N LEU A 81 -24.14 11.89 -11.44
CA LEU A 81 -22.97 12.44 -10.77
C LEU A 81 -22.94 12.08 -9.27
N ALA A 82 -24.07 12.16 -8.58
CA ALA A 82 -24.17 11.75 -7.18
C ALA A 82 -23.90 10.25 -6.99
N VAL A 83 -24.48 9.42 -7.86
CA VAL A 83 -24.25 7.95 -7.86
C VAL A 83 -22.76 7.62 -8.09
N VAL A 84 -22.13 8.23 -9.08
CA VAL A 84 -20.71 8.00 -9.38
C VAL A 84 -19.84 8.40 -8.19
N ARG A 85 -20.10 9.55 -7.57
CA ARG A 85 -19.36 9.99 -6.36
C ARG A 85 -19.50 8.99 -5.21
N PHE A 86 -20.71 8.49 -4.98
CA PHE A 86 -20.96 7.48 -3.94
C PHE A 86 -20.22 6.17 -4.23
N LEU A 87 -20.27 5.68 -5.47
CA LEU A 87 -19.59 4.46 -5.89
C LEU A 87 -18.06 4.60 -5.77
N LEU A 88 -17.49 5.74 -6.17
CA LEU A 88 -16.06 6.02 -6.04
C LEU A 88 -15.63 6.07 -4.56
N LEU A 89 -16.45 6.64 -3.68
CA LEU A 89 -16.20 6.66 -2.25
C LEU A 89 -16.22 5.24 -1.66
N ALA A 90 -17.25 4.47 -1.95
CA ALA A 90 -17.39 3.09 -1.48
C ALA A 90 -16.23 2.21 -1.97
N TYR A 91 -15.90 2.33 -3.27
CA TYR A 91 -14.75 1.64 -3.86
C TYR A 91 -13.43 2.04 -3.17
N GLY A 92 -13.21 3.34 -2.96
CA GLY A 92 -12.01 3.85 -2.29
C GLY A 92 -11.84 3.31 -0.88
N LEU A 93 -12.92 3.22 -0.10
CA LEU A 93 -12.89 2.64 1.24
C LEU A 93 -12.56 1.13 1.23
N MET A 94 -13.18 0.37 0.32
CA MET A 94 -12.87 -1.06 0.16
C MET A 94 -11.44 -1.27 -0.31
N PHE A 95 -10.97 -0.45 -1.26
CA PHE A 95 -9.61 -0.53 -1.77
C PHE A 95 -8.58 -0.18 -0.69
N ALA A 96 -8.83 0.85 0.12
CA ALA A 96 -7.98 1.21 1.25
C ALA A 96 -7.87 0.08 2.28
N ALA A 97 -8.97 -0.58 2.62
CA ALA A 97 -8.96 -1.75 3.49
C ALA A 97 -8.09 -2.89 2.92
N THR A 98 -8.21 -3.15 1.61
CA THR A 98 -7.38 -4.15 0.92
C THR A 98 -5.89 -3.79 0.95
N LEU A 99 -5.54 -2.50 0.79
CA LEU A 99 -4.16 -2.03 0.88
C LEU A 99 -3.57 -2.28 2.26
N HIS A 100 -4.28 -2.01 3.34
CA HIS A 100 -3.79 -2.25 4.70
C HIS A 100 -3.47 -3.73 4.95
N VAL A 101 -4.31 -4.65 4.45
CA VAL A 101 -4.02 -6.09 4.52
C VAL A 101 -2.79 -6.44 3.67
N SER A 102 -2.69 -5.88 2.47
CA SER A 102 -1.57 -6.10 1.56
C SER A 102 -0.24 -5.59 2.12
N ASP A 103 -0.24 -4.45 2.81
CA ASP A 103 0.94 -3.90 3.46
C ASP A 103 1.45 -4.83 4.57
N TYR A 104 0.56 -5.41 5.36
CA TYR A 104 0.93 -6.40 6.38
C TYR A 104 1.52 -7.67 5.77
N VAL A 105 0.93 -8.20 4.70
CA VAL A 105 1.46 -9.37 3.99
C VAL A 105 2.84 -9.08 3.42
N SER A 106 3.03 -7.92 2.79
CA SER A 106 4.31 -7.48 2.24
C SER A 106 5.39 -7.36 3.34
N TYR A 107 5.04 -6.79 4.49
CA TYR A 107 5.95 -6.72 5.64
C TYR A 107 6.40 -8.10 6.07
N ARG A 108 5.46 -9.04 6.21
CA ARG A 108 5.76 -10.40 6.62
C ARG A 108 6.66 -11.12 5.62
N ASP A 109 6.39 -11.00 4.33
CA ASP A 109 7.19 -11.63 3.28
C ASP A 109 8.63 -11.10 3.24
N VAL A 110 8.84 -9.82 3.52
CA VAL A 110 10.17 -9.21 3.50
C VAL A 110 10.99 -9.56 4.74
N PHE A 111 10.37 -9.57 5.92
CA PHE A 111 11.10 -9.71 7.20
C PHE A 111 10.97 -11.09 7.85
N HIS A 112 9.97 -11.88 7.49
CA HIS A 112 9.65 -13.16 8.14
C HIS A 112 9.43 -14.31 7.14
N SER A 113 10.03 -14.24 5.96
CA SER A 113 9.87 -15.25 4.90
C SER A 113 10.31 -16.67 5.29
N GLY A 114 11.09 -16.83 6.36
CA GLY A 114 11.52 -18.13 6.89
C GLY A 114 10.63 -18.70 8.00
N GLU A 115 9.68 -17.93 8.51
CA GLU A 115 8.76 -18.38 9.56
C GLU A 115 7.58 -19.11 8.93
N THR A 116 7.58 -20.44 9.01
CA THR A 116 6.38 -21.22 8.61
C THR A 116 5.24 -20.92 9.57
N LEU A 117 4.05 -20.61 9.02
CA LEU A 117 2.80 -20.46 9.78
C LEU A 117 2.28 -21.81 10.32
N ALA A 118 3.15 -22.79 10.55
CA ALA A 118 2.72 -23.99 11.26
C ALA A 118 2.26 -23.56 12.66
N PRO A 119 1.00 -23.81 13.05
CA PRO A 119 0.61 -23.62 14.43
C PRO A 119 1.59 -24.44 15.28
N THR A 120 2.32 -23.75 16.15
CA THR A 120 3.15 -24.44 17.15
C THR A 120 2.25 -25.39 17.91
N ALA A 121 2.45 -26.68 17.71
CA ALA A 121 1.70 -27.69 18.44
C ALA A 121 1.82 -27.37 19.93
N PRO A 122 0.72 -27.38 20.71
CA PRO A 122 0.78 -27.14 22.13
C PRO A 122 1.76 -28.13 22.78
N GLY A 123 2.91 -27.64 23.25
CA GLY A 123 3.93 -28.47 23.92
C GLY A 123 5.29 -28.57 23.20
N ALA A 124 5.53 -27.88 22.09
CA ALA A 124 6.87 -27.81 21.52
C ALA A 124 7.80 -26.97 22.44
N PRO A 125 8.95 -27.47 22.87
CA PRO A 125 9.90 -26.72 23.69
C PRO A 125 10.45 -25.54 22.88
N ARG A 126 10.54 -24.36 23.53
CA ARG A 126 11.16 -23.16 22.97
C ARG A 126 12.66 -23.27 23.01
#